data_22dbaecdc8d130ac8357c5119dba0067
#
_entry.id   22dbaecdc8d130ac8357c5119dba0067
#
_cell.length_a   1.000
_cell.length_b   1.000
_cell.length_c   1.000
_cell.angle_alpha   90.00
_cell.angle_beta   90.00
_cell.angle_gamma   90.00
#
_symmetry.space_group_name_H-M   'P 1'
#
loop_
_entity.id
_entity.type
_entity.pdbx_description
1 polymer ?
#
loop_
_entity_poly.entity_id
_entity_poly.type
_entity_poly.pdbx_seq_one_letter_code
_entity_poly.pdbx_strand_id
1 'polypeptide(L)'
;MLEFKHVSYHYPATPPVIPDLSFKIEKGEFVALAGSNGAGKSTISRLSNGLLLPSSGEVTVGGFNTKTTRASQIARKVAFLFQNPDRQICQNTVREEVSFGMRVQGFPEEEIKARTEAALETFSLNGDWSPFTRSRGERQRLALASVLAGKPELVILDEPTTGLDYKECTAIMDHIAKLNREEGLTILMVCHDMELIQSYAGRVLVLNRGTLLGDGPTRQIMKDRELLSKARLRPAQIPDLALRLGAGFEDVYTVDEMAALLQKRAGHKEGEE
;
A
#
# COMPACT_ATOMS: atom_id res chain seq x y z
N MET A 1 -5.04 -9.10 -11.31
CA MET A 1 -5.40 -9.41 -9.90
C MET A 1 -6.58 -8.57 -9.40
N LEU A 2 -6.57 -7.26 -9.57
CA LEU A 2 -7.65 -6.33 -9.28
C LEU A 2 -7.99 -5.52 -10.54
N GLU A 3 -9.27 -5.37 -10.88
CA GLU A 3 -9.70 -4.62 -12.06
C GLU A 3 -10.95 -3.78 -11.75
N PHE A 4 -10.90 -2.52 -12.12
CA PHE A 4 -12.01 -1.57 -12.12
C PHE A 4 -12.39 -1.27 -13.56
N LYS A 5 -13.66 -1.46 -13.92
CA LYS A 5 -14.20 -1.18 -15.25
C LYS A 5 -15.33 -0.18 -15.16
N HIS A 6 -15.09 1.06 -15.59
CA HIS A 6 -16.06 2.16 -15.59
C HIS A 6 -16.83 2.30 -14.28
N VAL A 7 -16.09 2.22 -13.17
CA VAL A 7 -16.65 2.22 -11.82
C VAL A 7 -17.04 3.62 -11.41
N SER A 8 -18.31 3.82 -11.05
CA SER A 8 -18.73 4.97 -10.27
C SER A 8 -19.15 4.59 -8.86
N TYR A 9 -19.01 5.53 -7.93
CA TYR A 9 -19.49 5.35 -6.58
C TYR A 9 -19.89 6.67 -5.92
N HIS A 10 -21.03 6.64 -5.22
CA HIS A 10 -21.48 7.73 -4.34
C HIS A 10 -21.99 7.13 -3.02
N TYR A 11 -21.78 7.85 -1.92
CA TYR A 11 -22.47 7.54 -0.67
C TYR A 11 -23.94 8.02 -0.74
N PRO A 12 -24.84 7.46 0.10
CA PRO A 12 -26.24 7.90 0.13
C PRO A 12 -26.34 9.42 0.27
N ALA A 13 -27.16 10.04 -0.57
CA ALA A 13 -27.42 11.48 -0.58
C ALA A 13 -26.18 12.39 -0.76
N THR A 14 -25.11 11.89 -1.38
CA THR A 14 -23.92 12.70 -1.68
C THR A 14 -23.61 12.71 -3.18
N PRO A 15 -22.91 13.76 -3.67
CA PRO A 15 -22.34 13.74 -5.02
C PRO A 15 -21.40 12.54 -5.23
N PRO A 16 -21.16 12.11 -6.48
CA PRO A 16 -20.22 11.04 -6.76
C PRO A 16 -18.82 11.32 -6.20
N VAL A 17 -18.32 10.38 -5.38
CA VAL A 17 -16.93 10.38 -4.88
C VAL A 17 -16.00 9.83 -5.96
N ILE A 18 -16.47 8.84 -6.72
CA ILE A 18 -15.81 8.27 -7.89
C ILE A 18 -16.77 8.43 -9.05
N PRO A 19 -16.52 9.35 -10.01
CA PRO A 19 -17.42 9.57 -11.13
C PRO A 19 -17.32 8.52 -12.24
N ASP A 20 -16.09 8.17 -12.62
CA ASP A 20 -15.74 7.09 -13.55
C ASP A 20 -14.28 6.74 -13.35
N LEU A 21 -14.01 5.45 -13.04
CA LEU A 21 -12.67 4.96 -12.74
C LEU A 21 -12.44 3.62 -13.41
N SER A 22 -11.37 3.54 -14.20
CA SER A 22 -10.91 2.30 -14.80
C SER A 22 -9.40 2.15 -14.61
N PHE A 23 -8.97 1.03 -14.05
CA PHE A 23 -7.57 0.62 -13.95
C PHE A 23 -7.49 -0.89 -13.68
N LYS A 24 -6.30 -1.44 -13.85
CA LYS A 24 -6.03 -2.85 -13.57
C LYS A 24 -4.71 -3.01 -12.83
N ILE A 25 -4.67 -3.91 -11.85
CA ILE A 25 -3.45 -4.34 -11.16
C ILE A 25 -3.24 -5.82 -11.47
N GLU A 26 -2.08 -6.13 -12.02
CA GLU A 26 -1.72 -7.50 -12.35
C GLU A 26 -1.21 -8.25 -11.10
N LYS A 27 -1.14 -9.57 -11.19
CA LYS A 27 -0.62 -10.40 -10.09
C LYS A 27 0.87 -10.11 -9.88
N GLY A 28 1.28 -9.95 -8.62
CA GLY A 28 2.66 -9.66 -8.23
C GLY A 28 3.10 -8.20 -8.38
N GLU A 29 2.22 -7.29 -8.84
CA GLU A 29 2.56 -5.86 -8.84
C GLU A 29 2.55 -5.28 -7.42
N PHE A 30 3.48 -4.34 -7.16
CA PHE A 30 3.42 -3.44 -6.01
C PHE A 30 3.01 -2.06 -6.51
N VAL A 31 1.75 -1.70 -6.31
CA VAL A 31 1.14 -0.47 -6.79
C VAL A 31 0.82 0.46 -5.63
N ALA A 32 1.22 1.72 -5.74
CA ALA A 32 0.79 2.77 -4.82
C ALA A 32 -0.41 3.53 -5.36
N LEU A 33 -1.36 3.84 -4.50
CA LEU A 33 -2.50 4.72 -4.77
C LEU A 33 -2.25 6.06 -4.06
N ALA A 34 -1.79 7.05 -4.81
CA ALA A 34 -1.44 8.37 -4.32
C ALA A 34 -2.53 9.41 -4.62
N GLY A 35 -2.63 10.42 -3.78
CA GLY A 35 -3.58 11.53 -3.98
C GLY A 35 -3.79 12.32 -2.69
N SER A 36 -4.30 13.53 -2.80
CA SER A 36 -4.60 14.38 -1.65
C SER A 36 -5.71 13.80 -0.77
N ASN A 37 -5.87 14.34 0.44
CA ASN A 37 -6.99 13.99 1.30
C ASN A 37 -8.33 14.30 0.59
N GLY A 38 -9.27 13.35 0.67
CA GLY A 38 -10.54 13.45 -0.05
C GLY A 38 -10.48 13.06 -1.53
N ALA A 39 -9.35 12.60 -2.06
CA ALA A 39 -9.25 12.15 -3.46
C ALA A 39 -10.02 10.85 -3.78
N GLY A 40 -10.57 10.14 -2.77
CA GLY A 40 -11.32 8.91 -2.96
C GLY A 40 -10.54 7.62 -2.67
N LYS A 41 -9.30 7.72 -2.17
CA LYS A 41 -8.41 6.56 -1.93
C LYS A 41 -9.04 5.48 -1.04
N SER A 42 -9.53 5.84 0.14
CA SER A 42 -10.16 4.86 1.07
C SER A 42 -11.48 4.29 0.51
N THR A 43 -12.17 5.02 -0.37
CA THR A 43 -13.34 4.50 -1.08
C THR A 43 -12.91 3.42 -2.08
N ILE A 44 -11.86 3.66 -2.85
CA ILE A 44 -11.28 2.68 -3.79
C ILE A 44 -10.82 1.44 -3.03
N SER A 45 -10.10 1.60 -1.91
CA SER A 45 -9.66 0.48 -1.08
C SER A 45 -10.83 -0.41 -0.62
N ARG A 46 -11.94 0.21 -0.19
CA ARG A 46 -13.15 -0.52 0.24
C ARG A 46 -13.94 -1.14 -0.91
N LEU A 47 -13.93 -0.54 -2.09
CA LEU A 47 -14.48 -1.14 -3.30
C LEU A 47 -13.64 -2.36 -3.73
N SER A 48 -12.32 -2.29 -3.57
CA SER A 48 -11.38 -3.35 -3.96
C SER A 48 -11.53 -4.63 -3.14
N ASN A 49 -12.03 -4.56 -1.90
CA ASN A 49 -12.24 -5.74 -1.04
C ASN A 49 -13.71 -6.13 -0.87
N GLY A 50 -14.62 -5.46 -1.59
CA GLY A 50 -16.06 -5.74 -1.53
C GLY A 50 -16.77 -5.23 -0.26
N LEU A 51 -16.14 -4.38 0.57
CA LEU A 51 -16.79 -3.68 1.68
C LEU A 51 -17.73 -2.57 1.20
N LEU A 52 -17.46 -2.02 0.01
CA LEU A 52 -18.39 -1.17 -0.73
C LEU A 52 -18.66 -1.81 -2.09
N LEU A 53 -19.87 -1.61 -2.59
CA LEU A 53 -20.26 -2.08 -3.92
C LEU A 53 -20.35 -0.89 -4.87
N PRO A 54 -19.84 -0.99 -6.10
CA PRO A 54 -19.90 0.11 -7.05
C PRO A 54 -21.35 0.45 -7.43
N SER A 55 -21.66 1.76 -7.53
CA SER A 55 -22.96 2.26 -7.98
C SER A 55 -23.22 1.90 -9.46
N SER A 56 -22.19 2.02 -10.30
CA SER A 56 -22.17 1.50 -11.68
C SER A 56 -20.79 0.92 -12.01
N GLY A 57 -20.68 0.25 -13.15
CA GLY A 57 -19.45 -0.44 -13.54
C GLY A 57 -19.22 -1.72 -12.75
N GLU A 58 -18.01 -2.23 -12.79
CA GLU A 58 -17.64 -3.53 -12.25
C GLU A 58 -16.29 -3.48 -11.54
N VAL A 59 -16.20 -4.12 -10.36
CA VAL A 59 -14.94 -4.39 -9.67
C VAL A 59 -14.74 -5.89 -9.58
N THR A 60 -13.62 -6.35 -10.12
CA THR A 60 -13.21 -7.77 -10.05
C THR A 60 -11.91 -7.87 -9.25
N VAL A 61 -11.85 -8.77 -8.28
CA VAL A 61 -10.67 -9.01 -7.44
C VAL A 61 -10.46 -10.51 -7.21
N GLY A 62 -9.24 -10.98 -7.46
CA GLY A 62 -8.90 -12.41 -7.33
C GLY A 62 -9.78 -13.34 -8.19
N GLY A 63 -10.34 -12.83 -9.29
CA GLY A 63 -11.29 -13.52 -10.14
C GLY A 63 -12.75 -13.45 -9.68
N PHE A 64 -13.04 -12.75 -8.57
CA PHE A 64 -14.39 -12.56 -8.03
C PHE A 64 -14.96 -11.19 -8.39
N ASN A 65 -16.19 -11.13 -8.87
CA ASN A 65 -16.93 -9.88 -8.99
C ASN A 65 -17.50 -9.50 -7.62
N THR A 66 -17.19 -8.28 -7.15
CA THR A 66 -17.57 -7.83 -5.80
C THR A 66 -19.08 -7.67 -5.61
N LYS A 67 -19.87 -7.46 -6.68
CA LYS A 67 -21.34 -7.36 -6.61
C LYS A 67 -22.02 -8.71 -6.40
N THR A 68 -21.43 -9.80 -6.88
CA THR A 68 -22.05 -11.13 -6.89
C THR A 68 -21.42 -12.11 -5.89
N THR A 69 -20.24 -11.76 -5.36
CA THR A 69 -19.48 -12.61 -4.46
C THR A 69 -19.55 -12.07 -3.03
N ARG A 70 -19.78 -12.94 -2.05
CA ARG A 70 -19.79 -12.54 -0.63
C ARG A 70 -18.42 -12.06 -0.18
N ALA A 71 -18.37 -11.00 0.63
CA ALA A 71 -17.11 -10.45 1.16
C ALA A 71 -16.25 -11.52 1.88
N SER A 72 -16.86 -12.49 2.55
CA SER A 72 -16.15 -13.61 3.20
C SER A 72 -15.41 -14.54 2.22
N GLN A 73 -15.89 -14.66 0.98
CA GLN A 73 -15.20 -15.42 -0.08
C GLN A 73 -14.04 -14.60 -0.66
N ILE A 74 -14.25 -13.30 -0.83
CA ILE A 74 -13.19 -12.36 -1.27
C ILE A 74 -12.05 -12.32 -0.24
N ALA A 75 -12.39 -12.28 1.06
CA ALA A 75 -11.44 -12.25 2.16
C ALA A 75 -10.49 -13.48 2.25
N ARG A 76 -10.80 -14.57 1.55
CA ARG A 76 -9.88 -15.72 1.43
C ARG A 76 -8.65 -15.42 0.55
N LYS A 77 -8.76 -14.43 -0.34
CA LYS A 77 -7.69 -14.06 -1.27
C LYS A 77 -7.16 -12.66 -1.06
N VAL A 78 -7.97 -11.80 -0.45
CA VAL A 78 -7.69 -10.38 -0.29
C VAL A 78 -7.67 -10.02 1.17
N ALA A 79 -6.52 -9.62 1.67
CA ALA A 79 -6.40 -9.06 3.01
C ALA A 79 -6.45 -7.53 2.97
N PHE A 80 -6.97 -6.93 4.03
CA PHE A 80 -7.11 -5.48 4.14
C PHE A 80 -6.57 -4.99 5.49
N LEU A 81 -5.61 -4.07 5.44
CA LEU A 81 -5.13 -3.36 6.62
C LEU A 81 -5.83 -2.01 6.73
N PHE A 82 -6.52 -1.79 7.84
CA PHE A 82 -7.17 -0.51 8.13
C PHE A 82 -6.13 0.54 8.60
N GLN A 83 -6.35 1.80 8.22
CA GLN A 83 -5.54 2.93 8.67
C GLN A 83 -5.45 3.06 10.21
N ASN A 84 -6.52 2.69 10.90
CA ASN A 84 -6.55 2.65 12.36
C ASN A 84 -6.61 1.19 12.84
N PRO A 85 -5.53 0.67 13.48
CA PRO A 85 -5.48 -0.70 13.97
C PRO A 85 -6.58 -1.02 15.00
N ASP A 86 -7.07 -0.02 15.75
CA ASP A 86 -8.14 -0.21 16.74
C ASP A 86 -9.50 -0.61 16.11
N ARG A 87 -9.65 -0.42 14.79
CA ARG A 87 -10.84 -0.88 14.05
C ARG A 87 -10.72 -2.31 13.54
N GLN A 88 -9.52 -2.88 13.62
CA GLN A 88 -9.22 -4.22 13.13
C GLN A 88 -9.08 -5.21 14.27
N ILE A 89 -8.38 -4.81 15.34
CA ILE A 89 -8.08 -5.66 16.49
C ILE A 89 -9.33 -5.92 17.30
N CYS A 90 -9.67 -7.21 17.49
CA CYS A 90 -10.90 -7.62 18.18
C CYS A 90 -10.69 -8.77 19.20
N GLN A 91 -9.50 -9.37 19.27
CA GLN A 91 -9.22 -10.48 20.18
C GLN A 91 -8.54 -10.01 21.47
N ASN A 92 -8.58 -10.87 22.51
CA ASN A 92 -8.05 -10.55 23.84
C ASN A 92 -6.54 -10.71 23.94
N THR A 93 -5.94 -11.58 23.12
CA THR A 93 -4.50 -11.79 23.07
C THR A 93 -3.96 -11.58 21.65
N VAL A 94 -2.69 -11.21 21.56
CA VAL A 94 -1.97 -11.03 20.30
C VAL A 94 -1.99 -12.32 19.47
N ARG A 95 -1.81 -13.48 20.10
CA ARG A 95 -1.86 -14.80 19.46
C ARG A 95 -3.23 -15.08 18.85
N GLU A 96 -4.30 -14.81 19.59
CA GLU A 96 -5.67 -14.99 19.10
C GLU A 96 -5.93 -14.08 17.90
N GLU A 97 -5.48 -12.83 17.95
CA GLU A 97 -5.66 -11.85 16.86
C GLU A 97 -4.95 -12.31 15.58
N VAL A 98 -3.70 -12.75 15.66
CA VAL A 98 -2.95 -13.26 14.50
C VAL A 98 -3.60 -14.50 13.91
N SER A 99 -4.12 -15.41 14.74
CA SER A 99 -4.75 -16.67 14.30
C SER A 99 -6.20 -16.50 13.83
N PHE A 100 -6.87 -15.43 14.21
CA PHE A 100 -8.32 -15.25 14.02
C PHE A 100 -8.75 -15.39 12.56
N GLY A 101 -8.12 -14.68 11.66
CA GLY A 101 -8.46 -14.70 10.22
C GLY A 101 -8.33 -16.10 9.61
N MET A 102 -7.27 -16.83 9.97
CA MET A 102 -7.03 -18.20 9.50
C MET A 102 -8.07 -19.19 10.04
N ARG A 103 -8.46 -19.05 11.31
CA ARG A 103 -9.54 -19.87 11.91
C ARG A 103 -10.88 -19.65 11.21
N VAL A 104 -11.25 -18.40 10.96
CA VAL A 104 -12.49 -18.06 10.25
C VAL A 104 -12.51 -18.61 8.82
N GLN A 105 -11.34 -18.67 8.19
CA GLN A 105 -11.19 -19.24 6.84
C GLN A 105 -11.13 -20.76 6.82
N GLY A 106 -11.03 -21.43 7.98
CA GLY A 106 -11.04 -22.89 8.11
C GLY A 106 -9.70 -23.56 7.81
N PHE A 107 -8.58 -22.89 8.09
CA PHE A 107 -7.25 -23.50 7.99
C PHE A 107 -7.08 -24.64 9.00
N PRO A 108 -6.27 -25.66 8.72
CA PRO A 108 -5.91 -26.71 9.68
C PRO A 108 -5.22 -26.11 10.92
N GLU A 109 -5.51 -26.64 12.12
CA GLU A 109 -5.01 -26.07 13.38
C GLU A 109 -3.47 -26.09 13.46
N GLU A 110 -2.83 -27.12 12.94
CA GLU A 110 -1.37 -27.19 12.88
C GLU A 110 -0.77 -26.08 12.00
N GLU A 111 -1.41 -25.78 10.88
CA GLU A 111 -1.00 -24.71 9.97
C GLU A 111 -1.22 -23.34 10.62
N ILE A 112 -2.37 -23.14 11.29
CA ILE A 112 -2.66 -21.92 12.05
C ILE A 112 -1.56 -21.70 13.10
N LYS A 113 -1.22 -22.74 13.88
CA LYS A 113 -0.17 -22.65 14.91
C LYS A 113 1.17 -22.27 14.29
N ALA A 114 1.61 -22.98 13.25
CA ALA A 114 2.90 -22.71 12.61
C ALA A 114 2.99 -21.29 12.03
N ARG A 115 1.96 -20.85 11.32
CA ARG A 115 1.92 -19.50 10.73
C ARG A 115 1.80 -18.41 11.79
N THR A 116 1.07 -18.66 12.88
CA THR A 116 0.96 -17.71 13.99
C THR A 116 2.31 -17.50 14.65
N GLU A 117 3.05 -18.58 15.00
CA GLU A 117 4.38 -18.46 15.61
C GLU A 117 5.35 -17.73 14.68
N ALA A 118 5.37 -18.08 13.39
CA ALA A 118 6.21 -17.39 12.41
C ALA A 118 5.89 -15.89 12.30
N ALA A 119 4.61 -15.53 12.34
CA ALA A 119 4.20 -14.11 12.30
C ALA A 119 4.59 -13.38 13.59
N LEU A 120 4.41 -14.01 14.77
CA LEU A 120 4.83 -13.44 16.06
C LEU A 120 6.33 -13.15 16.08
N GLU A 121 7.15 -14.08 15.58
CA GLU A 121 8.59 -13.91 15.48
C GLU A 121 8.95 -12.78 14.50
N THR A 122 8.39 -12.81 13.29
CA THR A 122 8.66 -11.82 12.23
C THR A 122 8.37 -10.39 12.67
N PHE A 123 7.24 -10.20 13.37
CA PHE A 123 6.80 -8.86 13.81
C PHE A 123 7.25 -8.52 15.24
N SER A 124 8.10 -9.37 15.86
CA SER A 124 8.60 -9.19 17.23
C SER A 124 7.46 -8.94 18.24
N LEU A 125 6.46 -9.83 18.23
CA LEU A 125 5.29 -9.76 19.07
C LEU A 125 5.28 -10.89 20.11
N ASN A 126 4.90 -10.58 21.34
CA ASN A 126 4.62 -11.62 22.34
C ASN A 126 3.14 -12.01 22.28
N GLY A 127 2.87 -13.30 22.00
CA GLY A 127 1.53 -13.83 21.79
C GLY A 127 0.56 -13.71 22.98
N ASP A 128 1.10 -13.64 24.21
CA ASP A 128 0.32 -13.63 25.44
C ASP A 128 -0.09 -12.21 25.88
N TRP A 129 0.41 -11.19 25.21
CA TRP A 129 0.04 -9.81 25.52
C TRP A 129 -1.42 -9.50 25.15
N SER A 130 -2.03 -8.62 25.94
CA SER A 130 -3.28 -7.99 25.55
C SER A 130 -3.01 -6.87 24.54
N PRO A 131 -3.63 -6.89 23.33
CA PRO A 131 -3.47 -5.84 22.32
C PRO A 131 -3.82 -4.45 22.82
N PHE A 132 -4.85 -4.36 23.68
CA PHE A 132 -5.43 -3.10 24.14
C PHE A 132 -4.54 -2.30 25.09
N THR A 133 -3.48 -2.95 25.64
CA THR A 133 -2.50 -2.28 26.52
C THR A 133 -1.22 -1.91 25.77
N ARG A 134 -1.18 -2.13 24.46
CA ARG A 134 0.01 -1.90 23.63
C ARG A 134 0.05 -0.49 23.04
N SER A 135 1.24 -0.04 22.69
CA SER A 135 1.44 1.22 21.94
C SER A 135 0.74 1.16 20.57
N ARG A 136 0.56 2.33 19.96
CA ARG A 136 -0.02 2.38 18.61
C ARG A 136 0.84 1.64 17.58
N GLY A 137 2.17 1.76 17.65
CA GLY A 137 3.10 1.06 16.77
C GLY A 137 3.02 -0.47 16.93
N GLU A 138 2.97 -0.97 18.18
CA GLU A 138 2.78 -2.40 18.43
C GLU A 138 1.45 -2.92 17.90
N ARG A 139 0.37 -2.15 18.04
CA ARG A 139 -0.94 -2.51 17.44
C ARG A 139 -0.91 -2.48 15.93
N GLN A 140 -0.17 -1.55 15.31
CA GLN A 140 0.01 -1.52 13.87
C GLN A 140 0.76 -2.75 13.36
N ARG A 141 1.85 -3.16 14.05
CA ARG A 141 2.57 -4.40 13.74
C ARG A 141 1.68 -5.63 13.90
N LEU A 142 0.87 -5.68 14.95
CA LEU A 142 -0.10 -6.76 15.17
C LEU A 142 -1.13 -6.84 14.04
N ALA A 143 -1.71 -5.71 13.65
CA ALA A 143 -2.67 -5.65 12.55
C ALA A 143 -2.04 -6.12 11.22
N LEU A 144 -0.79 -5.76 10.94
CA LEU A 144 -0.04 -6.27 9.78
C LEU A 144 0.22 -7.78 9.88
N ALA A 145 0.67 -8.27 11.04
CA ALA A 145 0.89 -9.68 11.27
C ALA A 145 -0.37 -10.51 11.02
N SER A 146 -1.53 -10.03 11.52
CA SER A 146 -2.81 -10.73 11.37
C SER A 146 -3.28 -10.84 9.92
N VAL A 147 -3.05 -9.82 9.08
CA VAL A 147 -3.45 -9.85 7.66
C VAL A 147 -2.49 -10.65 6.79
N LEU A 148 -1.19 -10.69 7.13
CA LEU A 148 -0.19 -11.38 6.33
C LEU A 148 -0.06 -12.86 6.69
N ALA A 149 -0.40 -13.27 7.94
CA ALA A 149 -0.33 -14.66 8.39
C ALA A 149 -1.14 -15.63 7.51
N GLY A 150 -2.26 -15.18 6.94
CA GLY A 150 -3.10 -15.96 6.04
C GLY A 150 -2.51 -16.19 4.64
N LYS A 151 -1.37 -15.56 4.28
CA LYS A 151 -0.77 -15.56 2.94
C LYS A 151 -1.77 -15.21 1.82
N PRO A 152 -2.35 -14.01 1.83
CA PRO A 152 -3.30 -13.59 0.81
C PRO A 152 -2.63 -13.46 -0.58
N GLU A 153 -3.44 -13.49 -1.66
CA GLU A 153 -2.95 -13.22 -3.02
C GLU A 153 -2.80 -11.71 -3.29
N LEU A 154 -3.63 -10.89 -2.62
CA LEU A 154 -3.59 -9.42 -2.64
C LEU A 154 -3.67 -8.89 -1.21
N VAL A 155 -2.81 -7.96 -0.87
CA VAL A 155 -2.95 -7.14 0.34
C VAL A 155 -3.21 -5.68 -0.03
N ILE A 156 -4.23 -5.09 0.58
CA ILE A 156 -4.55 -3.67 0.49
C ILE A 156 -4.11 -3.03 1.79
N LEU A 157 -3.15 -2.13 1.71
CA LEU A 157 -2.54 -1.44 2.84
C LEU A 157 -3.01 0.01 2.88
N ASP A 158 -3.88 0.37 3.81
CA ASP A 158 -4.34 1.75 3.99
C ASP A 158 -3.48 2.45 5.04
N GLU A 159 -2.50 3.26 4.59
CA GLU A 159 -1.54 4.00 5.43
C GLU A 159 -0.76 3.07 6.41
N PRO A 160 0.00 2.07 5.91
CA PRO A 160 0.54 0.97 6.73
C PRO A 160 1.56 1.40 7.79
N THR A 161 2.17 2.57 7.64
CA THR A 161 3.28 3.04 8.48
C THR A 161 2.86 4.08 9.51
N THR A 162 1.57 4.40 9.60
CA THR A 162 1.06 5.40 10.53
C THR A 162 1.30 4.99 11.99
N GLY A 163 2.07 5.80 12.73
CA GLY A 163 2.39 5.57 14.15
C GLY A 163 3.61 4.69 14.40
N LEU A 164 4.36 4.36 13.35
CA LEU A 164 5.66 3.70 13.43
C LEU A 164 6.79 4.73 13.39
N ASP A 165 7.90 4.44 14.05
CA ASP A 165 9.14 5.17 13.83
C ASP A 165 9.81 4.77 12.50
N TYR A 166 10.84 5.48 12.09
CA TYR A 166 11.53 5.24 10.82
C TYR A 166 12.08 3.81 10.71
N LYS A 167 12.68 3.29 11.78
CA LYS A 167 13.28 1.96 11.81
C LYS A 167 12.21 0.87 11.70
N GLU A 168 11.12 1.01 12.44
CA GLU A 168 9.98 0.11 12.39
C GLU A 168 9.30 0.14 11.00
N CYS A 169 9.12 1.35 10.45
CA CYS A 169 8.57 1.55 9.11
C CYS A 169 9.40 0.81 8.06
N THR A 170 10.70 1.03 8.03
CA THR A 170 11.62 0.41 7.07
C THR A 170 11.60 -1.11 7.21
N ALA A 171 11.73 -1.65 8.43
CA ALA A 171 11.74 -3.09 8.66
C ALA A 171 10.46 -3.79 8.16
N ILE A 172 9.29 -3.17 8.40
CA ILE A 172 7.99 -3.68 7.95
C ILE A 172 7.87 -3.60 6.43
N MET A 173 8.22 -2.47 5.86
CA MET A 173 8.09 -2.28 4.41
C MET A 173 9.07 -3.16 3.63
N ASP A 174 10.27 -3.38 4.14
CA ASP A 174 11.24 -4.32 3.58
C ASP A 174 10.70 -5.75 3.62
N HIS A 175 10.06 -6.16 4.73
CA HIS A 175 9.42 -7.46 4.82
C HIS A 175 8.28 -7.62 3.79
N ILE A 176 7.40 -6.62 3.66
CA ILE A 176 6.31 -6.61 2.68
C ILE A 176 6.86 -6.66 1.25
N ALA A 177 7.90 -5.87 0.95
CA ALA A 177 8.55 -5.87 -0.34
C ALA A 177 9.26 -7.21 -0.65
N LYS A 178 9.80 -7.88 0.37
CA LYS A 178 10.33 -9.24 0.24
C LYS A 178 9.24 -10.24 -0.15
N LEU A 179 8.10 -10.22 0.53
CA LEU A 179 6.95 -11.08 0.17
C LEU A 179 6.47 -10.84 -1.26
N ASN A 180 6.45 -9.58 -1.71
CA ASN A 180 6.12 -9.25 -3.09
C ASN A 180 7.12 -9.85 -4.09
N ARG A 181 8.43 -9.67 -3.86
CA ARG A 181 9.48 -10.15 -4.79
C ARG A 181 9.63 -11.67 -4.79
N GLU A 182 9.57 -12.31 -3.62
CA GLU A 182 9.90 -13.73 -3.47
C GLU A 182 8.67 -14.64 -3.54
N GLU A 183 7.53 -14.20 -3.02
CA GLU A 183 6.29 -15.00 -2.97
C GLU A 183 5.24 -14.54 -3.99
N GLY A 184 5.47 -13.45 -4.71
CA GLY A 184 4.56 -12.91 -5.71
C GLY A 184 3.29 -12.27 -5.12
N LEU A 185 3.35 -11.83 -3.85
CA LEU A 185 2.25 -11.11 -3.20
C LEU A 185 1.92 -9.85 -3.99
N THR A 186 0.66 -9.68 -4.37
CA THR A 186 0.19 -8.43 -4.99
C THR A 186 -0.09 -7.39 -3.91
N ILE A 187 0.31 -6.14 -4.13
CA ILE A 187 0.17 -5.08 -3.12
C ILE A 187 -0.49 -3.85 -3.74
N LEU A 188 -1.56 -3.39 -3.09
CA LEU A 188 -2.12 -2.05 -3.30
C LEU A 188 -1.89 -1.24 -2.03
N MET A 189 -0.96 -0.32 -2.06
CA MET A 189 -0.63 0.56 -0.93
C MET A 189 -1.25 1.94 -1.13
N VAL A 190 -2.17 2.30 -0.25
CA VAL A 190 -2.67 3.67 -0.14
C VAL A 190 -1.73 4.44 0.76
N CYS A 191 -1.09 5.46 0.21
CA CYS A 191 -0.11 6.25 0.93
C CYS A 191 -0.07 7.69 0.39
N HIS A 192 0.26 8.65 1.25
CA HIS A 192 0.52 10.03 0.87
C HIS A 192 2.01 10.40 1.01
N ASP A 193 2.81 9.51 1.60
CA ASP A 193 4.27 9.66 1.73
C ASP A 193 4.96 9.25 0.43
N MET A 194 5.46 10.25 -0.29
CA MET A 194 6.09 10.03 -1.59
C MET A 194 7.48 9.39 -1.49
N GLU A 195 8.16 9.51 -0.34
CA GLU A 195 9.43 8.80 -0.07
C GLU A 195 9.19 7.29 0.03
N LEU A 196 8.12 6.91 0.75
CA LEU A 196 7.73 5.53 0.88
C LEU A 196 7.30 4.94 -0.46
N ILE A 197 6.51 5.70 -1.23
CA ILE A 197 6.09 5.30 -2.58
C ILE A 197 7.30 5.12 -3.48
N GLN A 198 8.25 6.06 -3.47
CA GLN A 198 9.48 5.99 -4.25
C GLN A 198 10.31 4.75 -3.93
N SER A 199 10.40 4.40 -2.64
CA SER A 199 11.27 3.33 -2.18
C SER A 199 10.72 1.93 -2.48
N TYR A 200 9.38 1.77 -2.51
CA TYR A 200 8.77 0.44 -2.51
C TYR A 200 7.84 0.14 -3.69
N ALA A 201 7.12 1.13 -4.22
CA ALA A 201 6.16 0.87 -5.28
C ALA A 201 6.80 0.93 -6.68
N GLY A 202 6.54 -0.09 -7.48
CA GLY A 202 6.98 -0.10 -8.89
C GLY A 202 6.12 0.77 -9.79
N ARG A 203 4.85 0.99 -9.43
CA ARG A 203 3.84 1.73 -10.20
C ARG A 203 2.98 2.60 -9.28
N VAL A 204 2.57 3.75 -9.78
CA VAL A 204 1.73 4.70 -9.03
C VAL A 204 0.48 5.04 -9.82
N LEU A 205 -0.66 4.93 -9.15
CA LEU A 205 -1.94 5.49 -9.57
C LEU A 205 -2.14 6.82 -8.86
N VAL A 206 -2.23 7.91 -9.60
CA VAL A 206 -2.38 9.26 -9.05
C VAL A 206 -3.84 9.70 -9.18
N LEU A 207 -4.48 9.96 -8.05
CA LEU A 207 -5.88 10.34 -7.95
C LEU A 207 -6.07 11.82 -7.60
N ASN A 208 -7.09 12.42 -8.20
CA ASN A 208 -7.65 13.69 -7.75
C ASN A 208 -9.17 13.67 -7.89
N ARG A 209 -9.89 13.95 -6.79
CA ARG A 209 -11.37 14.02 -6.75
C ARG A 209 -12.06 12.84 -7.46
N GLY A 210 -11.62 11.64 -7.15
CA GLY A 210 -12.19 10.40 -7.69
C GLY A 210 -11.83 10.06 -9.13
N THR A 211 -10.98 10.87 -9.77
CA THR A 211 -10.52 10.65 -11.14
C THR A 211 -9.05 10.24 -11.15
N LEU A 212 -8.69 9.31 -12.01
CA LEU A 212 -7.32 8.90 -12.25
C LEU A 212 -6.64 9.94 -13.16
N LEU A 213 -5.66 10.67 -12.62
CA LEU A 213 -4.87 11.66 -13.37
C LEU A 213 -3.65 11.04 -14.04
N GLY A 214 -3.08 10.01 -13.42
CA GLY A 214 -1.88 9.35 -13.92
C GLY A 214 -1.79 7.91 -13.46
N ASP A 215 -1.18 7.08 -14.29
CA ASP A 215 -0.95 5.66 -14.08
C ASP A 215 0.35 5.29 -14.79
N GLY A 216 1.37 4.91 -14.05
CA GLY A 216 2.65 4.58 -14.65
C GLY A 216 3.74 4.21 -13.66
N PRO A 217 4.94 3.88 -14.18
CA PRO A 217 6.12 3.60 -13.37
C PRO A 217 6.43 4.73 -12.40
N THR A 218 6.75 4.39 -11.15
CA THR A 218 6.99 5.37 -10.08
C THR A 218 8.02 6.42 -10.48
N ARG A 219 9.12 5.99 -11.12
CA ARG A 219 10.19 6.90 -11.58
C ARG A 219 9.69 7.94 -12.59
N GLN A 220 8.73 7.59 -13.45
CA GLN A 220 8.14 8.53 -14.41
C GLN A 220 7.18 9.50 -13.75
N ILE A 221 6.31 8.99 -12.88
CA ILE A 221 5.35 9.80 -12.12
C ILE A 221 6.07 10.84 -11.24
N MET A 222 7.19 10.46 -10.59
CA MET A 222 7.95 11.38 -9.74
C MET A 222 8.58 12.55 -10.49
N LYS A 223 8.80 12.42 -11.80
CA LYS A 223 9.35 13.48 -12.66
C LYS A 223 8.27 14.42 -13.22
N ASP A 224 7.01 14.02 -13.20
CA ASP A 224 5.91 14.80 -13.76
C ASP A 224 5.37 15.82 -12.76
N ARG A 225 6.03 16.99 -12.71
CA ARG A 225 5.62 18.10 -11.83
C ARG A 225 4.20 18.58 -12.08
N GLU A 226 3.77 18.61 -13.33
CA GLU A 226 2.45 19.11 -13.69
C GLU A 226 1.36 18.17 -13.16
N LEU A 227 1.52 16.87 -13.38
CA LEU A 227 0.65 15.82 -12.86
C LEU A 227 0.56 15.88 -11.33
N LEU A 228 1.71 15.88 -10.64
CA LEU A 228 1.77 15.91 -9.19
C LEU A 228 1.16 17.19 -8.61
N SER A 229 1.41 18.34 -9.24
CA SER A 229 0.80 19.63 -8.84
C SER A 229 -0.72 19.59 -8.97
N LYS A 230 -1.27 19.06 -10.08
CA LYS A 230 -2.73 18.86 -10.28
C LYS A 230 -3.33 17.95 -9.21
N ALA A 231 -2.58 16.93 -8.76
CA ALA A 231 -2.97 16.03 -7.67
C ALA A 231 -2.73 16.62 -6.26
N ARG A 232 -2.13 17.82 -6.16
CA ARG A 232 -1.68 18.45 -4.92
C ARG A 232 -0.68 17.57 -4.14
N LEU A 233 0.20 16.92 -4.88
CA LEU A 233 1.32 16.13 -4.38
C LEU A 233 2.65 16.84 -4.70
N ARG A 234 3.70 16.45 -3.99
CA ARG A 234 5.08 16.83 -4.30
C ARG A 234 5.88 15.57 -4.56
N PRO A 235 6.87 15.60 -5.46
CA PRO A 235 7.81 14.49 -5.59
C PRO A 235 8.50 14.18 -4.26
N ALA A 236 9.11 13.01 -4.15
CA ALA A 236 10.06 12.73 -3.09
C ALA A 236 11.27 13.68 -3.17
N GLN A 237 12.05 13.80 -2.09
CA GLN A 237 13.05 14.88 -1.92
C GLN A 237 14.11 14.87 -3.01
N ILE A 238 14.67 13.72 -3.35
CA ILE A 238 15.72 13.64 -4.36
C ILE A 238 15.20 13.95 -5.76
N PRO A 239 14.10 13.37 -6.26
CA PRO A 239 13.47 13.80 -7.49
C PRO A 239 13.08 15.29 -7.51
N ASP A 240 12.53 15.86 -6.42
CA ASP A 240 12.22 17.29 -6.37
C ASP A 240 13.46 18.16 -6.46
N LEU A 241 14.55 17.78 -5.77
CA LEU A 241 15.85 18.45 -5.86
C LEU A 241 16.41 18.37 -7.28
N ALA A 242 16.41 17.19 -7.88
CA ALA A 242 16.88 16.97 -9.24
C ALA A 242 16.13 17.84 -10.27
N LEU A 243 14.81 17.89 -10.14
CA LEU A 243 13.95 18.73 -10.98
C LEU A 243 14.21 20.25 -10.78
N ARG A 244 14.63 20.68 -9.59
CA ARG A 244 14.99 22.09 -9.30
C ARG A 244 16.38 22.46 -9.81
N LEU A 245 17.33 21.53 -9.76
CA LEU A 245 18.68 21.74 -10.29
C LEU A 245 18.69 21.80 -11.82
N GLY A 246 17.73 21.17 -12.49
CA GLY A 246 17.57 21.26 -13.96
C GLY A 246 18.63 20.49 -14.72
N ALA A 247 19.18 21.12 -15.76
CA ALA A 247 20.01 20.48 -16.77
C ALA A 247 21.13 19.58 -16.22
N GLY A 248 21.07 18.29 -16.59
CA GLY A 248 22.03 17.27 -16.21
C GLY A 248 21.73 16.58 -14.87
N PHE A 249 20.56 16.85 -14.26
CA PHE A 249 20.06 16.14 -13.07
C PHE A 249 18.73 15.42 -13.33
N GLU A 250 18.15 15.54 -14.52
CA GLU A 250 16.79 15.10 -14.86
C GLU A 250 16.56 13.61 -14.61
N ASP A 251 17.64 12.81 -14.68
CA ASP A 251 17.58 11.37 -14.49
C ASP A 251 17.88 10.90 -13.06
N VAL A 252 18.27 11.82 -12.18
CA VAL A 252 18.58 11.50 -10.78
C VAL A 252 17.30 11.20 -10.04
N TYR A 253 17.30 10.04 -9.36
CA TYR A 253 16.11 9.52 -8.67
C TYR A 253 16.40 9.08 -7.23
N THR A 254 17.62 8.60 -6.94
CA THR A 254 18.02 8.13 -5.61
C THR A 254 19.16 8.98 -5.04
N VAL A 255 19.40 8.84 -3.73
CA VAL A 255 20.53 9.46 -3.03
C VAL A 255 21.86 9.03 -3.66
N ASP A 256 21.98 7.72 -3.95
CA ASP A 256 23.23 7.17 -4.54
C ASP A 256 23.48 7.72 -5.94
N GLU A 257 22.43 7.84 -6.77
CA GLU A 257 22.54 8.46 -8.10
C GLU A 257 22.96 9.95 -8.00
N MET A 258 22.40 10.68 -7.01
CA MET A 258 22.78 12.07 -6.76
C MET A 258 24.26 12.18 -6.33
N ALA A 259 24.66 11.36 -5.37
CA ALA A 259 26.04 11.36 -4.88
C ALA A 259 27.03 11.01 -5.99
N ALA A 260 26.77 9.97 -6.77
CA ALA A 260 27.60 9.57 -7.90
C ALA A 260 27.74 10.68 -8.96
N LEU A 261 26.64 11.37 -9.29
CA LEU A 261 26.66 12.47 -10.24
C LEU A 261 27.49 13.67 -9.73
N LEU A 262 27.31 14.02 -8.45
CA LEU A 262 28.06 15.12 -7.83
C LEU A 262 29.56 14.82 -7.77
N GLN A 263 29.95 13.60 -7.40
CA GLN A 263 31.37 13.17 -7.40
C GLN A 263 31.98 13.25 -8.79
N LYS A 264 31.26 12.78 -9.82
CA LYS A 264 31.71 12.87 -11.20
C LYS A 264 31.92 14.31 -11.65
N ARG A 265 31.06 15.24 -11.26
CA ARG A 265 31.21 16.67 -11.62
C ARG A 265 32.31 17.36 -10.84
N ALA A 266 32.57 16.97 -9.57
CA ALA A 266 33.68 17.51 -8.79
C ALA A 266 35.03 17.09 -9.36
N GLY A 267 35.20 15.81 -9.72
CA GLY A 267 36.45 15.29 -10.31
C GLY A 267 36.77 15.84 -11.70
N HIS A 268 35.79 16.34 -12.47
CA HIS A 268 36.05 17.03 -13.74
C HIS A 268 36.58 18.46 -13.54
N LYS A 269 36.34 19.11 -12.40
CA LYS A 269 36.87 20.45 -12.13
C LYS A 269 38.32 20.44 -11.64
N GLU A 270 38.80 19.33 -11.08
CA GLU A 270 40.19 19.20 -10.63
C GLU A 270 41.17 18.80 -11.79
N GLY A 271 40.65 18.43 -12.96
CA GLY A 271 41.44 18.07 -14.14
C GLY A 271 41.61 19.19 -15.20
N GLU A 272 40.99 20.37 -14.96
CA GLU A 272 41.05 21.53 -15.86
C GLU A 272 41.88 22.70 -15.26
N GLU A 273 42.52 22.54 -14.11
CA GLU A 273 43.56 23.45 -13.58
C GLU A 273 44.97 22.83 -13.82
#